data_c8e5345089dae154c7d42401fda6ad5f
#
_entry.id   c8e5345089dae154c7d42401fda6ad5f
#
_cell.length_a   1.000
_cell.length_b   1.000
_cell.length_c   1.000
_cell.angle_alpha   90.00
_cell.angle_beta   90.00
_cell.angle_gamma   90.00
#
_symmetry.space_group_name_H-M   'P 1'
#
loop_
_entity.id
_entity.type
_entity.pdbx_description
1 polymer ?
#
loop_
_entity_poly.entity_id
_entity_poly.type
_entity_poly.pdbx_seq_one_letter_code
_entity_poly.pdbx_strand_id
1 'polypeptide(L)'
;MSTSEVTTEMTTSTRTTAPEPFPQPAGGASLLLSFRLERKTTVIVGSGAIAAKRAFAALEADSFVVVFSKEDAPCDELRWRADHGQLTLKPLGSSEKEDEDILNSYLESSTADVSFVCVTDTLSTMPEGKRSLESANHIHRICRKHRVPVNISDLPQLCDFSFTSTHRFTDTATNAPSPLQIGVTANGQGCRVSGRIRRDIVAALPKEVGAATSAIGRLRRKAKEERFGCEEGCGGDGREEAVEEASPNLPVPQRSVAEGDVEVSKRRLRWVSQISEYWSFSRLAGMNEEDIDNLLSGDLCLGSSSTKGLPRTSQHQLELETPPHKGRIFLVGSGPGHPSLLTVATRDALTKYADLVLSDKLVPAAVLEMIPSHVQVQIARKFPGNADGAQIELQEVAVEAARRGLTVVRVSVY
;
A
#
# COMPACT_ATOMS: atom_id res chain seq x y z
N MET A 1 9.09 -72.43 -34.07
CA MET A 1 8.35 -71.15 -34.27
C MET A 1 8.80 -70.23 -33.14
N SER A 2 9.69 -69.34 -33.45
CA SER A 2 10.32 -68.44 -32.50
C SER A 2 9.65 -67.09 -32.58
N THR A 3 9.04 -66.63 -31.51
CA THR A 3 8.50 -65.30 -31.37
C THR A 3 9.54 -64.39 -30.68
N SER A 4 10.06 -63.43 -31.45
CA SER A 4 10.95 -62.40 -30.97
C SER A 4 10.14 -61.24 -30.36
N GLU A 5 10.32 -60.98 -29.07
CA GLU A 5 9.84 -59.78 -28.41
C GLU A 5 10.73 -58.59 -28.78
N VAL A 6 10.12 -57.54 -29.35
CA VAL A 6 10.78 -56.29 -29.61
C VAL A 6 10.57 -55.37 -28.38
N THR A 7 11.60 -55.20 -27.60
CA THR A 7 11.60 -54.26 -26.47
C THR A 7 11.86 -52.84 -27.02
N THR A 8 10.86 -52.00 -26.98
CA THR A 8 10.97 -50.55 -27.34
C THR A 8 11.48 -49.80 -26.11
N GLU A 9 12.73 -49.42 -26.10
CA GLU A 9 13.28 -48.47 -25.12
C GLU A 9 12.71 -47.11 -25.40
N MET A 10 11.84 -46.61 -24.47
CA MET A 10 11.43 -45.19 -24.41
C MET A 10 12.57 -44.37 -23.80
N THR A 11 13.36 -43.74 -24.64
CA THR A 11 14.30 -42.68 -24.23
C THR A 11 13.51 -41.45 -23.81
N THR A 12 13.32 -41.25 -22.52
CA THR A 12 12.84 -40.02 -21.93
C THR A 12 13.92 -38.94 -22.06
N SER A 13 13.86 -38.15 -23.13
CA SER A 13 14.64 -36.93 -23.28
C SER A 13 14.17 -35.89 -22.28
N THR A 14 14.87 -35.74 -21.17
CA THR A 14 14.73 -34.60 -20.26
C THR A 14 15.21 -33.35 -21.00
N ARG A 15 14.29 -32.64 -21.64
CA ARG A 15 14.54 -31.27 -22.11
C ARG A 15 14.79 -30.41 -20.86
N THR A 16 16.05 -30.08 -20.63
CA THR A 16 16.44 -29.01 -19.71
C THR A 16 15.99 -27.70 -20.37
N THR A 17 14.79 -27.24 -20.02
CA THR A 17 14.31 -25.94 -20.42
C THR A 17 15.19 -24.89 -19.72
N ALA A 18 15.79 -23.98 -20.48
CA ALA A 18 16.47 -22.83 -19.93
C ALA A 18 15.53 -22.10 -18.98
N PRO A 19 16.01 -21.55 -17.84
CA PRO A 19 15.16 -20.82 -16.93
C PRO A 19 14.46 -19.67 -17.67
N GLU A 20 13.15 -19.60 -17.56
CA GLU A 20 12.37 -18.54 -18.19
C GLU A 20 12.84 -17.17 -17.66
N PRO A 21 13.05 -16.16 -18.52
CA PRO A 21 13.60 -14.86 -18.13
C PRO A 21 12.68 -14.07 -17.21
N PHE A 22 11.39 -14.40 -17.16
CA PHE A 22 10.38 -13.73 -16.35
C PHE A 22 9.58 -14.75 -15.54
N PRO A 23 9.12 -14.39 -14.30
CA PRO A 23 8.30 -15.27 -13.50
C PRO A 23 6.92 -15.49 -14.16
N GLN A 24 6.45 -16.74 -14.13
CA GLN A 24 5.12 -17.09 -14.62
C GLN A 24 4.05 -16.64 -13.62
N PRO A 25 2.98 -15.99 -14.07
CA PRO A 25 1.89 -15.58 -13.18
C PRO A 25 1.15 -16.81 -12.65
N ALA A 26 0.96 -16.86 -11.32
CA ALA A 26 0.10 -17.82 -10.67
C ALA A 26 -1.32 -17.25 -10.56
N GLY A 27 -2.31 -17.92 -11.11
CA GLY A 27 -3.71 -17.49 -11.03
C GLY A 27 -4.27 -17.52 -9.60
N GLY A 28 -5.48 -16.97 -9.40
CA GLY A 28 -6.23 -17.03 -8.14
C GLY A 28 -6.05 -15.84 -7.21
N ALA A 29 -5.20 -14.86 -7.55
CA ALA A 29 -5.11 -13.61 -6.83
C ALA A 29 -6.23 -12.63 -7.26
N SER A 30 -6.71 -11.80 -6.32
CA SER A 30 -7.51 -10.62 -6.67
C SER A 30 -6.60 -9.44 -6.97
N LEU A 31 -6.95 -8.65 -7.98
CA LEU A 31 -6.31 -7.38 -8.22
C LEU A 31 -6.78 -6.37 -7.17
N LEU A 32 -5.85 -5.92 -6.31
CA LEU A 32 -6.15 -4.92 -5.29
C LEU A 32 -6.03 -3.52 -5.91
N LEU A 33 -7.14 -2.79 -5.86
CA LEU A 33 -7.25 -1.42 -6.36
C LEU A 33 -7.88 -0.54 -5.29
N SER A 34 -7.58 0.75 -5.33
CA SER A 34 -8.32 1.77 -4.59
C SER A 34 -9.21 2.56 -5.54
N PHE A 35 -10.50 2.68 -5.21
CA PHE A 35 -11.45 3.47 -5.98
C PHE A 35 -11.44 4.92 -5.52
N ARG A 36 -11.40 5.85 -6.48
CA ARG A 36 -11.65 7.28 -6.24
C ARG A 36 -13.12 7.54 -6.55
N LEU A 37 -13.91 7.80 -5.51
CA LEU A 37 -15.37 7.91 -5.61
C LEU A 37 -15.87 9.36 -5.51
N GLU A 38 -14.98 10.32 -5.41
CA GLU A 38 -15.33 11.72 -5.40
C GLU A 38 -16.21 12.07 -6.61
N ARG A 39 -17.33 12.73 -6.36
CA ARG A 39 -18.37 13.09 -7.35
C ARG A 39 -19.07 11.91 -8.03
N LYS A 40 -18.86 10.70 -7.58
CA LYS A 40 -19.52 9.49 -8.08
C LYS A 40 -20.58 9.01 -7.11
N THR A 41 -21.54 8.24 -7.61
CA THR A 41 -22.62 7.70 -6.80
C THR A 41 -22.40 6.24 -6.48
N THR A 42 -22.55 5.88 -5.22
CA THR A 42 -22.64 4.51 -4.75
C THR A 42 -24.10 4.18 -4.43
N VAL A 43 -24.60 3.11 -5.03
CA VAL A 43 -25.97 2.63 -4.79
C VAL A 43 -25.93 1.42 -3.86
N ILE A 44 -26.79 1.45 -2.83
CA ILE A 44 -26.91 0.37 -1.86
C ILE A 44 -28.37 -0.10 -1.80
N VAL A 45 -28.59 -1.40 -1.89
CA VAL A 45 -29.90 -2.02 -1.72
C VAL A 45 -29.89 -2.79 -0.39
N GLY A 46 -30.78 -2.41 0.52
CA GLY A 46 -30.91 -3.02 1.83
C GLY A 46 -30.96 -2.01 2.99
N SER A 47 -31.34 -2.49 4.16
CA SER A 47 -31.76 -1.65 5.30
C SER A 47 -30.94 -1.85 6.56
N GLY A 48 -30.11 -2.89 6.62
CA GLY A 48 -29.49 -3.36 7.84
C GLY A 48 -28.08 -2.82 8.10
N ALA A 49 -27.43 -3.31 9.15
CA ALA A 49 -26.10 -2.89 9.59
C ALA A 49 -25.01 -3.06 8.50
N ILE A 50 -25.17 -4.00 7.58
CA ILE A 50 -24.22 -4.16 6.45
C ILE A 50 -24.39 -3.03 5.46
N ALA A 51 -25.64 -2.63 5.15
CA ALA A 51 -25.93 -1.47 4.31
C ALA A 51 -25.30 -0.20 4.92
N ALA A 52 -25.47 0.01 6.24
CA ALA A 52 -24.86 1.14 6.95
C ALA A 52 -23.33 1.14 6.85
N LYS A 53 -22.69 -0.02 7.03
CA LYS A 53 -21.22 -0.15 6.87
C LYS A 53 -20.75 0.15 5.45
N ARG A 54 -21.52 -0.25 4.42
CA ARG A 54 -21.21 0.07 3.02
C ARG A 54 -21.38 1.55 2.74
N ALA A 55 -22.46 2.14 3.27
CA ALA A 55 -22.72 3.59 3.19
C ALA A 55 -21.59 4.38 3.84
N PHE A 56 -21.20 4.02 5.06
CA PHE A 56 -20.09 4.66 5.75
C PHE A 56 -18.79 4.62 4.96
N ALA A 57 -18.41 3.44 4.46
CA ALA A 57 -17.18 3.30 3.66
C ALA A 57 -17.21 4.12 2.36
N ALA A 58 -18.38 4.25 1.71
CA ALA A 58 -18.53 5.06 0.52
C ALA A 58 -18.47 6.58 0.85
N LEU A 59 -19.07 7.00 1.97
CA LEU A 59 -18.98 8.37 2.47
C LEU A 59 -17.54 8.76 2.83
N GLU A 60 -16.77 7.87 3.44
CA GLU A 60 -15.34 8.11 3.70
C GLU A 60 -14.49 8.26 2.43
N ALA A 61 -15.01 7.79 1.29
CA ALA A 61 -14.39 7.93 -0.03
C ALA A 61 -15.02 9.07 -0.86
N ASP A 62 -15.73 10.00 -0.21
CA ASP A 62 -16.37 11.21 -0.79
C ASP A 62 -17.41 10.90 -1.88
N SER A 63 -18.03 9.70 -1.81
CA SER A 63 -19.10 9.30 -2.72
C SER A 63 -20.44 9.89 -2.33
N PHE A 64 -21.27 10.26 -3.32
CA PHE A 64 -22.71 10.41 -3.10
C PHE A 64 -23.30 9.02 -2.84
N VAL A 65 -24.08 8.89 -1.77
CA VAL A 65 -24.64 7.59 -1.37
C VAL A 65 -26.15 7.61 -1.50
N VAL A 66 -26.67 6.65 -2.25
CA VAL A 66 -28.12 6.41 -2.39
C VAL A 66 -28.43 5.02 -1.86
N VAL A 67 -29.29 4.95 -0.86
CA VAL A 67 -29.72 3.68 -0.24
C VAL A 67 -31.17 3.41 -0.57
N PHE A 68 -31.42 2.30 -1.22
CA PHE A 68 -32.76 1.76 -1.45
C PHE A 68 -33.14 0.87 -0.28
N SER A 69 -34.18 1.24 0.45
CA SER A 69 -34.63 0.57 1.65
C SER A 69 -36.15 0.47 1.68
N LYS A 70 -36.69 -0.56 2.31
CA LYS A 70 -38.13 -0.62 2.59
C LYS A 70 -38.49 0.46 3.60
N GLU A 71 -39.67 1.07 3.45
CA GLU A 71 -40.08 2.33 4.09
C GLU A 71 -39.94 2.31 5.62
N ASP A 72 -40.23 1.15 6.26
CA ASP A 72 -40.17 1.00 7.72
C ASP A 72 -38.90 0.33 8.24
N ALA A 73 -37.93 0.01 7.39
CA ALA A 73 -36.85 -0.91 7.71
C ALA A 73 -35.42 -0.34 7.78
N PRO A 74 -35.10 0.94 7.45
CA PRO A 74 -33.70 1.38 7.58
C PRO A 74 -33.28 1.37 9.04
N CYS A 75 -32.08 0.84 9.33
CA CYS A 75 -31.50 0.86 10.68
C CYS A 75 -31.25 2.30 11.15
N ASP A 76 -31.11 2.47 12.47
CA ASP A 76 -30.97 3.79 13.09
C ASP A 76 -29.83 4.63 12.50
N GLU A 77 -28.70 3.98 12.17
CA GLU A 77 -27.56 4.67 11.56
C GLU A 77 -27.92 5.24 10.17
N LEU A 78 -28.61 4.49 9.33
CA LEU A 78 -29.01 4.96 8.00
C LEU A 78 -30.02 6.12 8.09
N ARG A 79 -30.99 6.04 9.03
CA ARG A 79 -31.93 7.14 9.28
C ARG A 79 -31.18 8.38 9.74
N TRP A 80 -30.34 8.23 10.75
CA TRP A 80 -29.57 9.34 11.29
C TRP A 80 -28.73 10.04 10.21
N ARG A 81 -28.05 9.26 9.36
CA ARG A 81 -27.24 9.81 8.26
C ARG A 81 -28.09 10.53 7.20
N ALA A 82 -29.27 10.01 6.90
CA ALA A 82 -30.20 10.65 5.97
C ALA A 82 -30.73 11.97 6.53
N ASP A 83 -31.13 12.00 7.82
CA ASP A 83 -31.60 13.19 8.50
C ASP A 83 -30.53 14.30 8.56
N HIS A 84 -29.24 13.91 8.56
CA HIS A 84 -28.10 14.83 8.51
C HIS A 84 -27.60 15.14 7.10
N GLY A 85 -28.34 14.70 6.06
CA GLY A 85 -28.02 15.01 4.66
C GLY A 85 -26.77 14.30 4.13
N GLN A 86 -26.25 13.28 4.81
CA GLN A 86 -25.06 12.54 4.39
C GLN A 86 -25.35 11.53 3.27
N LEU A 87 -26.58 11.03 3.18
CA LEU A 87 -27.02 10.09 2.15
C LEU A 87 -28.49 10.34 1.78
N THR A 88 -28.91 9.75 0.68
CA THR A 88 -30.31 9.80 0.24
C THR A 88 -30.96 8.43 0.41
N LEU A 89 -32.06 8.36 1.17
CA LEU A 89 -32.91 7.18 1.23
C LEU A 89 -33.94 7.24 0.11
N LYS A 90 -34.13 6.11 -0.56
CA LYS A 90 -35.19 5.90 -1.56
C LYS A 90 -36.01 4.64 -1.19
N PRO A 91 -37.33 4.68 -1.34
CA PRO A 91 -38.16 3.54 -1.03
C PRO A 91 -37.95 2.41 -2.05
N LEU A 92 -37.99 1.18 -1.57
CA LEU A 92 -38.17 -0.02 -2.38
C LEU A 92 -39.69 -0.30 -2.55
N GLY A 93 -40.02 -1.11 -3.52
CA GLY A 93 -41.39 -1.54 -3.77
C GLY A 93 -41.94 -2.54 -2.74
N SER A 94 -43.17 -2.96 -2.93
CA SER A 94 -43.82 -3.96 -2.10
C SER A 94 -43.40 -5.40 -2.45
N SER A 95 -42.83 -5.60 -3.64
CA SER A 95 -42.36 -6.89 -4.16
C SER A 95 -40.92 -6.79 -4.69
N GLU A 96 -40.22 -7.92 -4.75
CA GLU A 96 -38.89 -8.02 -5.34
C GLU A 96 -38.83 -7.56 -6.80
N LYS A 97 -39.92 -7.83 -7.56
CA LYS A 97 -40.00 -7.37 -8.94
C LYS A 97 -40.13 -5.86 -9.07
N GLU A 98 -40.89 -5.22 -8.19
CA GLU A 98 -40.94 -3.75 -8.13
C GLU A 98 -39.58 -3.16 -7.74
N ASP A 99 -38.86 -3.79 -6.80
CA ASP A 99 -37.49 -3.39 -6.44
C ASP A 99 -36.56 -3.40 -7.65
N GLU A 100 -36.64 -4.46 -8.47
CA GLU A 100 -35.86 -4.62 -9.69
C GLU A 100 -36.18 -3.53 -10.73
N ASP A 101 -37.48 -3.27 -10.94
CA ASP A 101 -37.95 -2.22 -11.87
C ASP A 101 -37.53 -0.82 -11.39
N ILE A 102 -37.61 -0.55 -10.09
CA ILE A 102 -37.15 0.71 -9.47
C ILE A 102 -35.65 0.87 -9.69
N LEU A 103 -34.84 -0.16 -9.40
CA LEU A 103 -33.40 -0.10 -9.58
C LEU A 103 -33.01 0.07 -11.05
N ASN A 104 -33.67 -0.68 -11.97
CA ASN A 104 -33.40 -0.56 -13.40
C ASN A 104 -33.73 0.86 -13.90
N SER A 105 -34.91 1.40 -13.53
CA SER A 105 -35.33 2.75 -13.89
C SER A 105 -34.38 3.81 -13.33
N TYR A 106 -33.89 3.61 -12.11
CA TYR A 106 -32.91 4.52 -11.52
C TYR A 106 -31.59 4.51 -12.29
N LEU A 107 -31.06 3.34 -12.64
CA LEU A 107 -29.84 3.22 -13.43
C LEU A 107 -29.97 3.75 -14.86
N GLU A 108 -31.18 3.64 -15.46
CA GLU A 108 -31.46 4.20 -16.79
C GLU A 108 -31.60 5.72 -16.79
N SER A 109 -32.28 6.25 -15.79
CA SER A 109 -32.59 7.70 -15.70
C SER A 109 -31.50 8.52 -15.02
N SER A 110 -30.56 7.86 -14.34
CA SER A 110 -29.55 8.56 -13.55
C SER A 110 -28.57 9.25 -14.47
N THR A 111 -28.51 10.58 -14.36
CA THR A 111 -27.40 11.39 -14.90
C THR A 111 -26.16 11.29 -14.01
N ALA A 112 -26.30 10.63 -12.83
CA ALA A 112 -25.21 10.43 -11.89
C ALA A 112 -24.29 9.32 -12.38
N ASP A 113 -22.98 9.53 -12.25
CA ASP A 113 -21.96 8.50 -12.50
C ASP A 113 -22.02 7.45 -11.38
N VAL A 114 -22.78 6.36 -11.61
CA VAL A 114 -22.90 5.25 -10.65
C VAL A 114 -21.67 4.35 -10.75
N SER A 115 -20.84 4.38 -9.70
CA SER A 115 -19.60 3.59 -9.65
C SER A 115 -19.83 2.11 -9.43
N PHE A 116 -20.72 1.75 -8.52
CA PHE A 116 -21.09 0.36 -8.24
C PHE A 116 -22.38 0.27 -7.41
N VAL A 117 -22.94 -0.95 -7.40
CA VAL A 117 -24.12 -1.32 -6.62
C VAL A 117 -23.72 -2.34 -5.55
N CYS A 118 -24.23 -2.15 -4.32
CA CYS A 118 -24.11 -3.12 -3.22
C CYS A 118 -25.49 -3.63 -2.83
N VAL A 119 -25.71 -4.94 -2.90
CA VAL A 119 -26.94 -5.60 -2.44
C VAL A 119 -26.62 -6.29 -1.10
N THR A 120 -27.31 -5.92 -0.04
CA THR A 120 -26.99 -6.36 1.33
C THR A 120 -28.11 -7.11 2.03
N ASP A 121 -29.27 -7.24 1.41
CA ASP A 121 -30.45 -7.91 1.92
C ASP A 121 -30.54 -9.41 1.54
N THR A 122 -29.44 -9.98 1.06
CA THR A 122 -29.29 -11.41 0.70
C THR A 122 -28.71 -12.28 1.82
N LEU A 123 -28.38 -11.68 3.00
CA LEU A 123 -27.68 -12.37 4.08
C LEU A 123 -28.46 -13.54 4.66
N SER A 124 -27.80 -14.68 4.83
CA SER A 124 -28.38 -15.90 5.40
C SER A 124 -28.81 -15.76 6.86
N THR A 125 -28.27 -14.75 7.56
CA THR A 125 -28.57 -14.47 8.98
C THR A 125 -29.83 -13.61 9.16
N MET A 126 -30.49 -13.15 8.11
CA MET A 126 -31.73 -12.37 8.19
C MET A 126 -32.94 -13.34 8.20
N PRO A 127 -33.70 -13.45 9.29
CA PRO A 127 -34.83 -14.39 9.39
C PRO A 127 -36.03 -13.94 8.56
N GLU A 128 -36.20 -12.62 8.36
CA GLU A 128 -37.30 -12.04 7.58
C GLU A 128 -36.79 -11.01 6.59
N GLY A 129 -37.42 -10.96 5.41
CA GLY A 129 -37.12 -9.97 4.37
C GLY A 129 -35.85 -10.25 3.57
N LYS A 130 -35.32 -11.49 3.65
CA LYS A 130 -34.19 -11.90 2.81
C LYS A 130 -34.61 -11.95 1.33
N ARG A 131 -33.81 -11.29 0.48
CA ARG A 131 -33.99 -11.32 -0.97
C ARG A 131 -33.78 -12.73 -1.52
N SER A 132 -34.62 -13.13 -2.44
CA SER A 132 -34.51 -14.44 -3.13
C SER A 132 -33.26 -14.49 -4.02
N LEU A 133 -32.77 -15.69 -4.29
CA LEU A 133 -31.68 -15.92 -5.24
C LEU A 133 -32.08 -15.51 -6.67
N GLU A 134 -33.36 -15.66 -7.03
CA GLU A 134 -33.89 -15.28 -8.33
C GLU A 134 -33.80 -13.76 -8.52
N SER A 135 -34.28 -12.99 -7.55
CA SER A 135 -34.17 -11.53 -7.55
C SER A 135 -32.71 -11.05 -7.54
N ALA A 136 -31.83 -11.69 -6.75
CA ALA A 136 -30.40 -11.38 -6.74
C ALA A 136 -29.76 -11.58 -8.13
N ASN A 137 -30.11 -12.66 -8.84
CA ASN A 137 -29.68 -12.89 -10.22
C ASN A 137 -30.27 -11.86 -11.20
N HIS A 138 -31.50 -11.40 -10.99
CA HIS A 138 -32.10 -10.34 -11.79
C HIS A 138 -31.37 -9.01 -11.61
N ILE A 139 -31.12 -8.59 -10.37
CA ILE A 139 -30.35 -7.39 -10.07
C ILE A 139 -28.95 -7.47 -10.69
N HIS A 140 -28.27 -8.63 -10.57
CA HIS A 140 -27.00 -8.83 -11.24
C HIS A 140 -27.09 -8.58 -12.75
N ARG A 141 -28.12 -9.11 -13.44
CA ARG A 141 -28.32 -8.89 -14.88
C ARG A 141 -28.61 -7.41 -15.21
N ILE A 142 -29.38 -6.72 -14.36
CA ILE A 142 -29.65 -5.28 -14.50
C ILE A 142 -28.31 -4.49 -14.41
N CYS A 143 -27.51 -4.74 -13.38
CA CYS A 143 -26.21 -4.10 -13.23
C CYS A 143 -25.29 -4.37 -14.43
N ARG A 144 -25.25 -5.60 -14.93
CA ARG A 144 -24.48 -5.96 -16.13
C ARG A 144 -24.98 -5.26 -17.40
N LYS A 145 -26.30 -5.11 -17.59
CA LYS A 145 -26.91 -4.34 -18.69
C LYS A 145 -26.40 -2.90 -18.70
N HIS A 146 -26.33 -2.28 -17.52
CA HIS A 146 -25.86 -0.90 -17.33
C HIS A 146 -24.36 -0.77 -17.18
N ARG A 147 -23.58 -1.86 -17.24
CA ARG A 147 -22.13 -1.91 -17.05
C ARG A 147 -21.68 -1.34 -15.69
N VAL A 148 -22.52 -1.51 -14.68
CA VAL A 148 -22.23 -1.07 -13.31
C VAL A 148 -21.75 -2.31 -12.51
N PRO A 149 -20.53 -2.26 -11.91
CA PRO A 149 -20.05 -3.34 -11.06
C PRO A 149 -20.98 -3.58 -9.87
N VAL A 150 -21.13 -4.84 -9.47
CA VAL A 150 -22.04 -5.20 -8.38
C VAL A 150 -21.37 -6.10 -7.35
N ASN A 151 -21.71 -5.88 -6.08
CA ASN A 151 -21.38 -6.77 -4.96
C ASN A 151 -22.69 -7.23 -4.30
N ILE A 152 -22.93 -8.52 -4.26
CA ILE A 152 -24.10 -9.12 -3.62
C ILE A 152 -23.63 -9.93 -2.41
N SER A 153 -24.06 -9.55 -1.24
CA SER A 153 -23.64 -10.18 0.01
C SER A 153 -24.01 -11.67 0.05
N ASP A 154 -23.11 -12.52 0.55
CA ASP A 154 -23.23 -14.00 0.61
C ASP A 154 -23.37 -14.74 -0.75
N LEU A 155 -23.24 -14.03 -1.87
CA LEU A 155 -23.33 -14.62 -3.22
C LEU A 155 -22.08 -14.25 -4.06
N PRO A 156 -20.90 -14.77 -3.71
CA PRO A 156 -19.64 -14.39 -4.37
C PRO A 156 -19.62 -14.65 -5.87
N GLN A 157 -20.36 -15.62 -6.36
CA GLN A 157 -20.49 -15.93 -7.79
C GLN A 157 -21.21 -14.83 -8.60
N LEU A 158 -21.93 -13.93 -7.94
CA LEU A 158 -22.62 -12.78 -8.53
C LEU A 158 -21.92 -11.44 -8.24
N CYS A 159 -20.68 -11.49 -7.76
CA CYS A 159 -19.91 -10.30 -7.40
C CYS A 159 -18.82 -10.01 -8.43
N ASP A 160 -18.72 -8.76 -8.89
CA ASP A 160 -17.59 -8.28 -9.69
C ASP A 160 -16.40 -7.87 -8.79
N PHE A 161 -16.65 -7.55 -7.53
CA PHE A 161 -15.64 -7.16 -6.55
C PHE A 161 -16.02 -7.62 -5.13
N SER A 162 -15.05 -7.61 -4.24
CA SER A 162 -15.26 -7.88 -2.83
C SER A 162 -14.65 -6.78 -1.96
N PHE A 163 -15.27 -6.52 -0.80
CA PHE A 163 -14.71 -5.58 0.18
C PHE A 163 -13.59 -6.23 0.98
N THR A 164 -12.47 -5.54 1.06
CA THR A 164 -11.33 -5.94 1.91
C THR A 164 -11.58 -5.57 3.39
N SER A 165 -10.83 -6.18 4.30
CA SER A 165 -10.78 -5.73 5.69
C SER A 165 -9.90 -4.49 5.77
N THR A 166 -10.51 -3.30 5.92
CA THR A 166 -9.82 -2.02 5.87
C THR A 166 -9.56 -1.41 7.25
N HIS A 167 -8.55 -0.57 7.34
CA HIS A 167 -8.29 0.33 8.46
C HIS A 167 -7.78 1.66 7.92
N ARG A 168 -8.37 2.77 8.38
CA ARG A 168 -7.92 4.12 8.12
C ARG A 168 -7.21 4.64 9.36
N PHE A 169 -5.99 5.13 9.18
CA PHE A 169 -5.23 5.71 10.28
C PHE A 169 -5.72 7.11 10.62
N THR A 170 -5.40 7.55 11.83
CA THR A 170 -5.67 8.91 12.29
C THR A 170 -4.36 9.64 12.54
N ASP A 171 -4.37 10.93 12.39
CA ASP A 171 -3.30 11.80 12.85
C ASP A 171 -3.36 11.89 14.38
N THR A 172 -2.29 11.49 15.05
CA THR A 172 -2.23 11.44 16.51
C THR A 172 -2.24 12.82 17.18
N ALA A 173 -1.85 13.87 16.47
CA ALA A 173 -1.82 15.23 17.00
C ALA A 173 -3.20 15.92 16.90
N THR A 174 -3.89 15.73 15.78
CA THR A 174 -5.16 16.41 15.48
C THR A 174 -6.39 15.52 15.68
N ASN A 175 -6.18 14.21 15.82
CA ASN A 175 -7.20 13.18 15.81
C ASN A 175 -8.07 13.17 14.52
N ALA A 176 -7.59 13.83 13.48
CA ALA A 176 -8.24 13.85 12.18
C ALA A 176 -7.93 12.57 11.38
N PRO A 177 -8.81 12.14 10.47
CA PRO A 177 -8.52 11.02 9.58
C PRO A 177 -7.31 11.30 8.71
N SER A 178 -6.36 10.35 8.69
CA SER A 178 -5.20 10.38 7.80
C SER A 178 -5.58 9.84 6.40
N PRO A 179 -4.87 10.23 5.34
CA PRO A 179 -5.01 9.61 4.03
C PRO A 179 -4.51 8.16 3.99
N LEU A 180 -3.73 7.73 4.98
CA LEU A 180 -3.20 6.37 5.02
C LEU A 180 -4.28 5.34 5.32
N GLN A 181 -4.39 4.35 4.44
CA GLN A 181 -5.28 3.21 4.61
C GLN A 181 -4.55 1.90 4.32
N ILE A 182 -4.96 0.84 4.97
CA ILE A 182 -4.56 -0.53 4.61
C ILE A 182 -5.80 -1.38 4.35
N GLY A 183 -5.69 -2.29 3.39
CA GLY A 183 -6.72 -3.26 3.06
C GLY A 183 -6.13 -4.68 2.99
N VAL A 184 -6.79 -5.64 3.62
CA VAL A 184 -6.37 -7.05 3.62
C VAL A 184 -7.47 -7.91 3.02
N THR A 185 -7.15 -8.72 2.01
CA THR A 185 -8.04 -9.72 1.46
C THR A 185 -7.48 -11.12 1.66
N ALA A 186 -8.35 -12.11 1.82
CA ALA A 186 -8.01 -13.52 1.77
C ALA A 186 -8.78 -14.22 0.63
N ASN A 187 -9.19 -13.49 -0.40
CA ASN A 187 -9.91 -14.01 -1.59
C ASN A 187 -11.07 -14.93 -1.21
N GLY A 188 -11.89 -14.52 -0.23
CA GLY A 188 -13.04 -15.31 0.22
C GLY A 188 -12.70 -16.46 1.16
N GLN A 189 -11.42 -16.78 1.42
CA GLN A 189 -11.03 -17.93 2.26
C GLN A 189 -11.24 -17.70 3.77
N GLY A 190 -11.50 -16.47 4.20
CA GLY A 190 -11.81 -16.21 5.61
C GLY A 190 -11.76 -14.74 6.00
N CYS A 191 -12.90 -14.11 6.14
CA CYS A 191 -13.02 -12.71 6.54
C CYS A 191 -12.47 -12.43 7.95
N ARG A 192 -12.60 -13.39 8.89
CA ARG A 192 -12.05 -13.25 10.25
C ARG A 192 -10.52 -13.28 10.27
N VAL A 193 -9.90 -14.10 9.40
CA VAL A 193 -8.44 -14.17 9.25
C VAL A 193 -7.91 -12.86 8.69
N SER A 194 -8.53 -12.32 7.63
CA SER A 194 -8.18 -11.00 7.08
C SER A 194 -8.28 -9.90 8.13
N GLY A 195 -9.35 -9.92 8.95
CA GLY A 195 -9.53 -8.97 10.05
C GLY A 195 -8.48 -9.11 11.15
N ARG A 196 -8.02 -10.32 11.44
CA ARG A 196 -6.93 -10.57 12.40
C ARG A 196 -5.61 -10.04 11.86
N ILE A 197 -5.22 -10.45 10.64
CA ILE A 197 -3.99 -10.01 9.99
C ILE A 197 -3.95 -8.47 9.92
N ARG A 198 -5.07 -7.82 9.54
CA ARG A 198 -5.15 -6.36 9.56
C ARG A 198 -4.84 -5.77 10.93
N ARG A 199 -5.40 -6.31 12.01
CA ARG A 199 -5.11 -5.82 13.38
C ARG A 199 -3.65 -6.02 13.76
N ASP A 200 -3.07 -7.15 13.39
CA ASP A 200 -1.67 -7.45 13.68
C ASP A 200 -0.74 -6.49 12.92
N ILE A 201 -1.03 -6.18 11.65
CA ILE A 201 -0.30 -5.17 10.88
C ILE A 201 -0.43 -3.79 11.52
N VAL A 202 -1.65 -3.36 11.87
CA VAL A 202 -1.88 -2.05 12.52
C VAL A 202 -1.14 -1.95 13.85
N ALA A 203 -1.13 -3.02 14.64
CA ALA A 203 -0.43 -3.06 15.93
C ALA A 203 1.11 -3.01 15.79
N ALA A 204 1.64 -3.51 14.68
CA ALA A 204 3.09 -3.50 14.39
C ALA A 204 3.60 -2.15 13.88
N LEU A 205 2.72 -1.30 13.35
CA LEU A 205 3.10 0.01 12.84
C LEU A 205 3.19 1.06 13.97
N PRO A 206 4.11 2.02 13.88
CA PRO A 206 4.19 3.15 14.80
C PRO A 206 2.89 3.98 14.79
N LYS A 207 2.51 4.52 15.95
CA LYS A 207 1.29 5.33 16.08
C LYS A 207 1.30 6.59 15.23
N GLU A 208 2.48 7.11 14.95
CA GLU A 208 2.74 8.34 14.21
C GLU A 208 2.61 8.18 12.69
N VAL A 209 2.44 6.96 12.18
CA VAL A 209 2.45 6.69 10.72
C VAL A 209 1.37 7.47 9.95
N GLY A 210 0.20 7.67 10.56
CA GLY A 210 -0.87 8.47 9.98
C GLY A 210 -0.49 9.94 9.83
N ALA A 211 0.06 10.55 10.90
CA ALA A 211 0.54 11.92 10.90
C ALA A 211 1.72 12.11 9.94
N ALA A 212 2.66 11.16 9.92
CA ALA A 212 3.79 11.17 9.00
C ALA A 212 3.34 11.18 7.53
N THR A 213 2.37 10.34 7.18
CA THR A 213 1.81 10.30 5.81
C THR A 213 1.13 11.63 5.45
N SER A 214 0.39 12.23 6.38
CA SER A 214 -0.23 13.55 6.18
C SER A 214 0.82 14.65 5.95
N ALA A 215 1.90 14.63 6.73
CA ALA A 215 3.00 15.60 6.60
C ALA A 215 3.73 15.48 5.25
N ILE A 216 4.05 14.27 4.81
CA ILE A 216 4.63 14.03 3.49
C ILE A 216 3.68 14.49 2.37
N GLY A 217 2.38 14.25 2.51
CA GLY A 217 1.38 14.74 1.56
C GLY A 217 1.38 16.27 1.45
N ARG A 218 1.50 17.00 2.57
CA ARG A 218 1.64 18.47 2.57
C ARG A 218 2.93 18.91 1.88
N LEU A 219 4.06 18.29 2.23
CA LEU A 219 5.35 18.58 1.61
C LEU A 219 5.32 18.36 0.08
N ARG A 220 4.72 17.25 -0.39
CA ARG A 220 4.56 16.97 -1.83
C ARG A 220 3.71 18.01 -2.55
N ARG A 221 2.57 18.41 -1.97
CA ARG A 221 1.72 19.46 -2.56
C ARG A 221 2.48 20.76 -2.67
N LYS A 222 3.09 21.24 -1.59
CA LYS A 222 3.85 22.49 -1.58
C LYS A 222 5.02 22.48 -2.56
N ALA A 223 5.73 21.35 -2.68
CA ALA A 223 6.79 21.17 -3.67
C ALA A 223 6.29 21.27 -5.13
N LYS A 224 4.99 21.02 -5.36
CA LYS A 224 4.34 21.15 -6.68
C LYS A 224 3.77 22.55 -6.93
N GLU A 225 3.13 23.16 -5.92
CA GLU A 225 2.40 24.44 -6.02
C GLU A 225 3.27 25.63 -6.40
N GLU A 226 4.50 25.70 -5.87
CA GLU A 226 5.43 26.81 -6.17
C GLU A 226 5.78 26.92 -7.68
N ARG A 227 5.27 26.02 -8.50
CA ARG A 227 5.58 25.94 -9.93
C ARG A 227 4.45 26.30 -10.88
N PHE A 228 3.21 25.98 -10.46
CA PHE A 228 2.05 26.17 -11.30
C PHE A 228 1.08 27.08 -10.55
N GLY A 229 1.04 28.35 -10.94
CA GLY A 229 -0.14 29.15 -10.71
C GLY A 229 -1.36 28.57 -11.45
N CYS A 230 -1.53 27.26 -11.44
CA CYS A 230 -2.54 26.50 -12.13
C CYS A 230 -3.46 25.84 -11.13
N GLU A 231 -4.73 26.16 -11.29
CA GLU A 231 -5.89 25.66 -10.60
C GLU A 231 -5.89 24.14 -10.36
N GLU A 232 -6.46 23.73 -9.24
CA GLU A 232 -6.77 22.36 -8.86
C GLU A 232 -7.42 21.61 -10.04
N GLY A 233 -6.69 20.66 -10.65
CA GLY A 233 -7.27 19.82 -11.69
C GLY A 233 -6.34 19.08 -12.65
N CYS A 234 -5.06 19.42 -12.72
CA CYS A 234 -4.12 18.68 -13.59
C CYS A 234 -3.48 17.48 -12.86
N GLY A 235 -4.26 16.43 -12.66
CA GLY A 235 -3.77 15.13 -12.22
C GLY A 235 -2.89 14.46 -13.28
N GLY A 236 -1.59 14.65 -13.15
CA GLY A 236 -0.61 13.93 -13.97
C GLY A 236 -0.11 12.68 -13.25
N ASP A 237 -0.92 11.64 -13.13
CA ASP A 237 -0.60 10.39 -12.43
C ASP A 237 0.63 9.65 -13.03
N GLY A 238 0.81 9.73 -14.34
CA GLY A 238 1.87 8.95 -15.02
C GLY A 238 3.32 9.47 -14.90
N ARG A 239 3.53 10.70 -14.38
CA ARG A 239 4.90 11.22 -14.14
C ARG A 239 5.41 10.96 -12.73
N GLU A 240 4.51 10.69 -11.79
CA GLU A 240 4.86 10.38 -10.40
C GLU A 240 5.36 8.94 -10.26
N GLU A 241 4.74 7.99 -10.95
CA GLU A 241 5.18 6.58 -10.99
C GLU A 241 6.62 6.45 -11.46
N ALA A 242 7.01 7.20 -12.50
CA ALA A 242 8.38 7.17 -13.02
C ALA A 242 9.45 7.75 -12.06
N VAL A 243 9.06 8.59 -11.09
CA VAL A 243 9.97 9.11 -10.04
C VAL A 243 9.99 8.20 -8.83
N GLU A 244 8.87 7.53 -8.53
CA GLU A 244 8.75 6.55 -7.43
C GLU A 244 9.42 5.21 -7.78
N GLU A 245 9.41 4.79 -9.06
CA GLU A 245 10.17 3.63 -9.54
C GLU A 245 11.69 3.87 -9.56
N ALA A 246 12.13 5.13 -9.60
CA ALA A 246 13.55 5.43 -9.48
C ALA A 246 14.01 5.09 -8.06
N SER A 247 15.00 4.18 -7.94
CA SER A 247 15.60 3.82 -6.65
C SER A 247 15.82 5.05 -5.78
N PRO A 248 15.33 5.07 -4.52
CA PRO A 248 15.56 6.18 -3.59
C PRO A 248 17.05 6.43 -3.32
N ASN A 249 17.89 5.47 -3.66
CA ASN A 249 19.35 5.52 -3.53
C ASN A 249 20.06 6.32 -4.62
N LEU A 250 19.36 6.76 -5.67
CA LEU A 250 19.97 7.61 -6.67
C LEU A 250 20.25 9.01 -6.07
N PRO A 251 21.46 9.53 -6.18
CA PRO A 251 21.78 10.85 -5.65
C PRO A 251 20.88 11.92 -6.29
N VAL A 252 20.46 12.88 -5.47
CA VAL A 252 19.76 14.06 -5.99
C VAL A 252 20.71 14.83 -6.90
N PRO A 253 20.38 15.12 -8.16
CA PRO A 253 21.25 15.88 -9.03
C PRO A 253 21.61 17.24 -8.44
N GLN A 254 22.86 17.65 -8.55
CA GLN A 254 23.27 19.00 -8.16
C GLN A 254 22.61 20.02 -9.08
N ARG A 255 22.30 21.19 -8.52
CA ARG A 255 21.67 22.28 -9.27
C ARG A 255 22.60 22.74 -10.39
N SER A 256 22.11 22.76 -11.62
CA SER A 256 22.78 23.42 -12.77
C SER A 256 22.28 24.85 -12.90
N VAL A 257 23.15 25.76 -13.31
CA VAL A 257 22.81 27.20 -13.51
C VAL A 257 21.78 27.39 -14.64
N ALA A 258 21.56 26.35 -15.48
CA ALA A 258 20.66 26.35 -16.62
C ALA A 258 19.48 25.37 -16.47
N GLU A 259 19.14 24.97 -15.24
CA GLU A 259 18.00 24.07 -14.98
C GLU A 259 16.68 24.74 -15.38
N GLY A 260 15.94 24.06 -16.25
CA GLY A 260 14.55 24.41 -16.52
C GLY A 260 13.63 23.98 -15.36
N ASP A 261 12.44 24.60 -15.26
CA ASP A 261 11.48 24.33 -14.19
C ASP A 261 11.12 22.84 -14.03
N VAL A 262 11.14 22.04 -15.11
CA VAL A 262 10.87 20.58 -15.07
C VAL A 262 11.92 19.84 -14.27
N GLU A 263 13.18 20.21 -14.40
CA GLU A 263 14.29 19.55 -13.72
C GLU A 263 14.32 19.91 -12.22
N VAL A 264 14.00 21.16 -11.89
CA VAL A 264 13.83 21.58 -10.49
C VAL A 264 12.75 20.77 -9.80
N SER A 265 11.59 20.58 -10.45
CA SER A 265 10.49 19.79 -9.87
C SER A 265 10.87 18.32 -9.71
N LYS A 266 11.51 17.71 -10.70
CA LYS A 266 12.00 16.32 -10.60
C LYS A 266 13.00 16.16 -9.45
N ARG A 267 13.89 17.12 -9.27
CA ARG A 267 14.87 17.11 -8.20
C ARG A 267 14.20 17.24 -6.83
N ARG A 268 13.22 18.16 -6.67
CA ARG A 268 12.43 18.31 -5.44
C ARG A 268 11.62 17.05 -5.09
N LEU A 269 10.94 16.45 -6.07
CA LEU A 269 10.19 15.21 -5.86
C LEU A 269 11.11 14.06 -5.45
N ARG A 270 12.29 13.95 -6.06
CA ARG A 270 13.27 12.94 -5.66
C ARG A 270 13.77 13.15 -4.24
N TRP A 271 13.97 14.41 -3.85
CA TRP A 271 14.36 14.74 -2.48
C TRP A 271 13.23 14.40 -1.47
N VAL A 272 11.97 14.71 -1.79
CA VAL A 272 10.82 14.30 -0.99
C VAL A 272 10.75 12.76 -0.87
N SER A 273 11.03 12.04 -1.95
CA SER A 273 11.09 10.58 -1.93
C SER A 273 12.16 10.07 -0.96
N GLN A 274 13.37 10.66 -0.96
CA GLN A 274 14.43 10.30 -0.01
C GLN A 274 14.05 10.60 1.45
N ILE A 275 13.45 11.75 1.72
CA ILE A 275 12.94 12.08 3.07
C ILE A 275 11.90 11.04 3.50
N SER A 276 10.98 10.68 2.62
CA SER A 276 9.94 9.68 2.90
C SER A 276 10.51 8.33 3.25
N GLU A 277 11.61 7.94 2.62
CA GLU A 277 12.26 6.64 2.83
C GLU A 277 13.13 6.60 4.08
N TYR A 278 13.90 7.66 4.33
CA TYR A 278 14.97 7.61 5.34
C TYR A 278 14.65 8.28 6.67
N TRP A 279 13.65 9.15 6.73
CA TRP A 279 13.30 9.79 7.99
C TRP A 279 12.38 8.89 8.83
N SER A 280 12.59 8.89 10.15
CA SER A 280 11.68 8.16 11.05
C SER A 280 10.26 8.75 11.01
N PHE A 281 9.25 7.90 11.18
CA PHE A 281 7.85 8.34 11.24
C PHE A 281 7.61 9.42 12.29
N SER A 282 8.30 9.35 13.44
CA SER A 282 8.20 10.37 14.49
C SER A 282 8.70 11.73 14.00
N ARG A 283 9.80 11.78 13.24
CA ARG A 283 10.32 13.00 12.66
C ARG A 283 9.39 13.56 11.58
N LEU A 284 8.92 12.72 10.70
CA LEU A 284 7.96 13.07 9.65
C LEU A 284 6.66 13.63 10.25
N ALA A 285 6.14 12.98 11.29
CA ALA A 285 4.92 13.40 11.98
C ALA A 285 5.08 14.76 12.68
N GLY A 286 6.28 15.08 13.15
CA GLY A 286 6.59 16.33 13.82
C GLY A 286 6.83 17.53 12.89
N MET A 287 6.85 17.34 11.55
CA MET A 287 7.04 18.45 10.62
C MET A 287 5.86 19.42 10.64
N ASN A 288 6.13 20.66 10.94
CA ASN A 288 5.18 21.77 10.83
C ASN A 288 5.32 22.51 9.50
N GLU A 289 4.49 23.52 9.25
CA GLU A 289 4.51 24.30 8.00
C GLU A 289 5.82 25.08 7.82
N GLU A 290 6.38 25.59 8.92
CA GLU A 290 7.65 26.32 8.91
C GLU A 290 8.83 25.39 8.56
N ASP A 291 8.82 24.17 9.06
CA ASP A 291 9.81 23.14 8.68
C ASP A 291 9.72 22.82 7.18
N ILE A 292 8.51 22.68 6.66
CA ILE A 292 8.28 22.43 5.24
C ILE A 292 8.79 23.59 4.39
N ASP A 293 8.51 24.83 4.77
CA ASP A 293 8.99 26.03 4.06
C ASP A 293 10.50 26.15 4.11
N ASN A 294 11.10 25.93 5.27
CA ASN A 294 12.55 25.94 5.42
C ASN A 294 13.22 24.86 4.57
N LEU A 295 12.63 23.68 4.51
CA LEU A 295 13.12 22.57 3.69
C LEU A 295 13.05 22.91 2.19
N LEU A 296 11.97 23.51 1.72
CA LEU A 296 11.79 23.90 0.32
C LEU A 296 12.63 25.13 -0.06
N SER A 297 12.76 26.10 0.85
CA SER A 297 13.57 27.32 0.66
C SER A 297 15.06 27.03 0.66
N GLY A 298 15.52 26.08 1.48
CA GLY A 298 16.92 25.63 1.50
C GLY A 298 17.39 25.08 0.16
N ASP A 299 16.51 24.42 -0.59
CA ASP A 299 16.78 23.97 -1.95
C ASP A 299 16.86 25.12 -2.97
N LEU A 300 16.24 26.26 -2.69
CA LEU A 300 16.31 27.48 -3.49
C LEU A 300 17.52 28.37 -3.16
N CYS A 301 18.04 28.30 -1.93
CA CYS A 301 19.07 29.22 -1.45
C CYS A 301 20.51 28.84 -1.81
N LEU A 302 20.79 27.66 -2.36
CA LEU A 302 22.13 27.24 -2.78
C LEU A 302 22.70 28.01 -3.99
N GLY A 303 22.04 29.05 -4.46
CA GLY A 303 22.44 29.81 -5.63
C GLY A 303 22.35 31.35 -5.58
N SER A 304 22.06 31.96 -4.42
CA SER A 304 22.03 33.42 -4.33
C SER A 304 22.98 33.92 -3.26
N SER A 305 24.15 34.28 -3.70
CA SER A 305 25.11 35.09 -2.90
C SER A 305 24.57 36.50 -2.77
N SER A 306 23.78 36.78 -1.75
CA SER A 306 23.56 38.13 -1.26
C SER A 306 23.16 38.09 0.19
N THR A 307 24.11 38.07 1.07
CA THR A 307 23.91 38.11 2.51
C THR A 307 24.26 39.46 3.07
N LYS A 308 23.31 40.10 3.73
CA LYS A 308 23.57 40.93 4.86
C LYS A 308 22.72 40.48 6.05
N GLY A 309 23.35 39.82 7.00
CA GLY A 309 22.97 39.87 8.40
C GLY A 309 22.00 38.85 8.93
N LEU A 310 22.33 37.54 8.93
CA LEU A 310 21.74 36.56 9.85
C LEU A 310 22.84 35.70 10.51
N PRO A 311 22.68 35.30 11.77
CA PRO A 311 23.75 34.61 12.51
C PRO A 311 24.06 33.24 11.89
N ARG A 312 25.33 32.93 11.81
CA ARG A 312 25.94 31.73 11.21
C ARG A 312 25.57 30.38 11.84
N THR A 313 24.56 30.32 12.68
CA THR A 313 24.13 29.11 13.37
C THR A 313 23.17 28.25 12.57
N SER A 314 22.57 28.76 11.48
CA SER A 314 21.55 28.00 10.69
C SER A 314 22.10 27.27 9.47
N GLN A 315 23.37 27.51 9.08
CA GLN A 315 23.95 26.86 7.90
C GLN A 315 24.44 25.42 8.12
N HIS A 316 24.55 24.96 9.37
CA HIS A 316 24.91 23.55 9.67
C HIS A 316 23.75 22.59 9.80
N GLN A 317 22.51 23.04 9.63
CA GLN A 317 21.31 22.16 9.76
C GLN A 317 20.73 21.67 8.45
N LEU A 318 21.31 22.03 7.30
CA LEU A 318 20.85 21.60 5.97
C LEU A 318 21.69 20.49 5.32
N GLU A 319 22.78 20.09 5.93
CA GLU A 319 23.27 18.75 5.70
C GLU A 319 22.20 17.80 6.24
N LEU A 320 21.85 16.78 5.47
CA LEU A 320 21.02 15.63 5.87
C LEU A 320 21.58 15.03 7.18
N GLU A 321 21.51 15.78 8.26
CA GLU A 321 21.62 15.22 9.59
C GLU A 321 20.35 14.44 9.83
N THR A 322 20.32 13.21 9.29
CA THR A 322 19.70 12.14 10.06
C THR A 322 20.05 12.42 11.52
N PRO A 323 19.07 12.53 12.47
CA PRO A 323 19.42 12.52 13.88
C PRO A 323 20.36 11.34 14.00
N PRO A 324 21.46 11.43 14.78
CA PRO A 324 22.48 10.42 14.76
C PRO A 324 21.97 9.12 15.38
N HIS A 325 21.12 8.41 14.69
CA HIS A 325 21.19 6.97 14.71
C HIS A 325 22.51 6.70 13.97
N LYS A 326 23.60 6.72 14.73
CA LYS A 326 24.86 6.18 14.26
C LYS A 326 24.51 4.81 13.77
N GLY A 327 24.49 4.62 12.45
CA GLY A 327 24.29 3.32 11.88
C GLY A 327 25.24 2.36 12.56
N ARG A 328 24.83 1.13 12.75
CA ARG A 328 25.59 0.14 13.48
C ARG A 328 25.92 -1.01 12.55
N ILE A 329 27.11 -1.55 12.69
CA ILE A 329 27.47 -2.78 11.99
C ILE A 329 27.72 -3.84 13.06
N PHE A 330 26.91 -4.88 13.05
CA PHE A 330 27.12 -6.06 13.87
C PHE A 330 27.84 -7.13 13.05
N LEU A 331 28.96 -7.62 13.53
CA LEU A 331 29.63 -8.78 12.99
C LEU A 331 29.26 -9.98 13.85
N VAL A 332 28.57 -10.95 13.25
CA VAL A 332 28.04 -12.10 13.97
C VAL A 332 28.42 -13.41 13.29
N GLY A 333 28.60 -14.46 14.07
CA GLY A 333 28.82 -15.80 13.56
C GLY A 333 27.51 -16.56 13.35
N SER A 334 27.44 -17.41 12.31
CA SER A 334 26.30 -18.29 12.04
C SER A 334 26.19 -19.50 12.97
N GLY A 335 27.13 -19.64 13.93
CA GLY A 335 27.22 -20.83 14.77
C GLY A 335 27.46 -22.11 13.94
N PRO A 336 27.25 -23.30 14.51
CA PRO A 336 27.43 -24.56 13.83
C PRO A 336 26.31 -24.92 12.83
N GLY A 337 25.46 -23.98 12.49
CA GLY A 337 24.50 -24.11 11.39
C GLY A 337 23.06 -24.41 11.77
N HIS A 338 22.77 -24.66 13.04
CA HIS A 338 21.39 -24.85 13.49
C HIS A 338 20.89 -23.61 14.24
N PRO A 339 19.65 -23.09 13.95
CA PRO A 339 19.11 -21.88 14.57
C PRO A 339 19.10 -21.90 16.09
N SER A 340 18.85 -23.05 16.72
CA SER A 340 18.84 -23.20 18.18
C SER A 340 20.22 -23.07 18.83
N LEU A 341 21.30 -23.10 18.06
CA LEU A 341 22.69 -23.00 18.52
C LEU A 341 23.30 -21.61 18.28
N LEU A 342 22.49 -20.68 17.78
CA LEU A 342 22.87 -19.27 17.72
C LEU A 342 22.97 -18.68 19.12
N THR A 343 23.91 -17.76 19.31
CA THR A 343 23.90 -16.96 20.52
C THR A 343 22.63 -16.08 20.55
N VAL A 344 22.15 -15.77 21.75
CA VAL A 344 20.99 -14.86 21.91
C VAL A 344 21.26 -13.52 21.19
N ALA A 345 22.51 -13.01 21.30
CA ALA A 345 22.90 -11.76 20.65
C ALA A 345 22.81 -11.84 19.11
N THR A 346 23.28 -12.95 18.50
CA THR A 346 23.17 -13.15 17.05
C THR A 346 21.70 -13.23 16.62
N ARG A 347 20.90 -14.03 17.33
CA ARG A 347 19.47 -14.16 17.04
C ARG A 347 18.75 -12.80 17.12
N ASP A 348 18.99 -12.05 18.20
CA ASP A 348 18.35 -10.74 18.39
C ASP A 348 18.85 -9.72 17.35
N ALA A 349 20.13 -9.76 16.96
CA ALA A 349 20.65 -8.94 15.87
C ALA A 349 19.93 -9.21 14.55
N LEU A 350 19.73 -10.48 14.18
CA LEU A 350 19.09 -10.89 12.92
C LEU A 350 17.58 -10.65 12.89
N THR A 351 16.91 -10.79 14.05
CA THR A 351 15.42 -10.79 14.08
C THR A 351 14.79 -9.51 14.59
N LYS A 352 15.54 -8.69 15.35
CA LYS A 352 14.99 -7.50 16.01
C LYS A 352 15.66 -6.19 15.58
N TYR A 353 16.96 -6.24 15.23
CA TYR A 353 17.73 -5.00 15.04
C TYR A 353 18.18 -4.79 13.60
N ALA A 354 18.23 -5.82 12.77
CA ALA A 354 18.72 -5.71 11.39
C ALA A 354 17.76 -4.94 10.50
N ASP A 355 18.29 -3.92 9.81
CA ASP A 355 17.64 -3.30 8.65
C ASP A 355 18.17 -3.93 7.35
N LEU A 356 19.44 -4.34 7.36
CA LEU A 356 20.13 -5.03 6.26
C LEU A 356 20.97 -6.17 6.79
N VAL A 357 20.83 -7.36 6.21
CA VAL A 357 21.69 -8.52 6.50
C VAL A 357 22.59 -8.81 5.31
N LEU A 358 23.90 -8.82 5.57
CA LEU A 358 24.92 -9.20 4.61
C LEU A 358 25.45 -10.58 4.98
N SER A 359 25.15 -11.58 4.17
CA SER A 359 25.49 -12.98 4.47
C SER A 359 26.63 -13.50 3.62
N ASP A 360 27.51 -14.27 4.21
CA ASP A 360 28.44 -15.09 3.47
C ASP A 360 27.69 -16.27 2.80
N LYS A 361 28.16 -16.72 1.64
CA LYS A 361 27.54 -17.83 0.86
C LYS A 361 27.43 -19.13 1.66
N LEU A 362 28.29 -19.32 2.63
CA LEU A 362 28.38 -20.56 3.44
C LEU A 362 27.45 -20.55 4.67
N VAL A 363 26.72 -19.45 4.92
CA VAL A 363 25.76 -19.41 6.03
C VAL A 363 24.58 -20.34 5.72
N PRO A 364 24.23 -21.25 6.64
CA PRO A 364 23.16 -22.22 6.42
C PRO A 364 21.80 -21.57 6.17
N ALA A 365 21.03 -22.12 5.23
CA ALA A 365 19.71 -21.62 4.86
C ALA A 365 18.76 -21.50 6.07
N ALA A 366 18.79 -22.47 6.99
CA ALA A 366 17.98 -22.46 8.20
C ALA A 366 18.24 -21.23 9.12
N VAL A 367 19.43 -20.64 9.09
CA VAL A 367 19.73 -19.40 9.81
C VAL A 367 19.17 -18.20 9.08
N LEU A 368 19.21 -18.18 7.74
CA LEU A 368 18.68 -17.11 6.92
C LEU A 368 17.13 -17.08 6.93
N GLU A 369 16.48 -18.22 7.04
CA GLU A 369 15.03 -18.35 7.16
C GLU A 369 14.45 -17.73 8.44
N MET A 370 15.29 -17.51 9.46
CA MET A 370 14.87 -16.81 10.68
C MET A 370 14.73 -15.31 10.51
N ILE A 371 15.32 -14.75 9.46
CA ILE A 371 15.32 -13.31 9.21
C ILE A 371 13.91 -12.90 8.77
N PRO A 372 13.31 -11.87 9.40
CA PRO A 372 12.01 -11.40 9.01
C PRO A 372 11.97 -10.98 7.53
N SER A 373 10.86 -11.23 6.85
CA SER A 373 10.71 -10.98 5.41
C SER A 373 10.83 -9.50 5.00
N HIS A 374 10.70 -8.58 5.94
CA HIS A 374 10.89 -7.14 5.70
C HIS A 374 12.36 -6.71 5.73
N VAL A 375 13.26 -7.55 6.22
CA VAL A 375 14.70 -7.25 6.29
C VAL A 375 15.35 -7.65 4.96
N GLN A 376 16.05 -6.72 4.36
CA GLN A 376 16.78 -7.00 3.12
C GLN A 376 17.97 -7.93 3.40
N VAL A 377 18.08 -9.03 2.64
CA VAL A 377 19.20 -9.98 2.76
C VAL A 377 20.00 -9.97 1.47
N GLN A 378 21.31 -9.68 1.56
CA GLN A 378 22.23 -9.76 0.45
C GLN A 378 23.28 -10.84 0.71
N ILE A 379 23.37 -11.82 -0.19
CA ILE A 379 24.32 -12.93 -0.07
C ILE A 379 25.52 -12.63 -0.96
N ALA A 380 26.74 -12.88 -0.41
CA ALA A 380 28.00 -12.69 -1.14
C ALA A 380 28.05 -13.51 -2.43
N ARG A 381 28.34 -12.87 -3.55
CA ARG A 381 28.55 -13.53 -4.85
C ARG A 381 30.01 -13.99 -4.98
N LYS A 382 30.38 -15.09 -4.31
CA LYS A 382 31.72 -15.66 -4.41
C LYS A 382 31.82 -16.58 -5.62
N PHE A 383 32.77 -16.27 -6.51
CA PHE A 383 33.21 -17.15 -7.57
C PHE A 383 34.63 -17.63 -7.28
N PRO A 384 35.06 -18.81 -7.77
CA PRO A 384 36.46 -19.27 -7.67
C PRO A 384 37.40 -18.21 -8.23
N GLY A 385 38.34 -17.72 -7.40
CA GLY A 385 39.31 -16.67 -7.77
C GLY A 385 38.90 -15.22 -7.44
N ASN A 386 37.66 -14.94 -6.92
CA ASN A 386 37.23 -13.60 -6.56
C ASN A 386 36.73 -13.47 -5.10
N ALA A 387 37.32 -14.22 -4.20
CA ALA A 387 36.90 -14.21 -2.80
C ALA A 387 37.14 -12.84 -2.12
N ASP A 388 38.27 -12.20 -2.41
CA ASP A 388 38.63 -10.90 -1.82
C ASP A 388 37.78 -9.77 -2.38
N GLY A 389 37.47 -9.79 -3.68
CA GLY A 389 36.59 -8.80 -4.30
C GLY A 389 35.17 -8.80 -3.73
N ALA A 390 34.61 -10.00 -3.50
CA ALA A 390 33.30 -10.14 -2.87
C ALA A 390 33.27 -9.67 -1.40
N GLN A 391 34.39 -9.81 -0.68
CA GLN A 391 34.52 -9.29 0.69
C GLN A 391 34.57 -7.77 0.72
N ILE A 392 35.31 -7.16 -0.22
CA ILE A 392 35.42 -5.69 -0.34
C ILE A 392 34.06 -5.11 -0.68
N GLU A 393 33.34 -5.69 -1.65
CA GLU A 393 31.99 -5.26 -2.02
C GLU A 393 31.03 -5.27 -0.81
N LEU A 394 30.99 -6.36 -0.03
CA LEU A 394 30.17 -6.42 1.17
C LEU A 394 30.59 -5.42 2.25
N GLN A 395 31.88 -5.10 2.36
CA GLN A 395 32.36 -4.10 3.30
C GLN A 395 31.92 -2.70 2.89
N GLU A 396 32.03 -2.36 1.61
CA GLU A 396 31.58 -1.08 1.07
C GLU A 396 30.08 -0.88 1.27
N VAL A 397 29.28 -1.90 0.97
CA VAL A 397 27.82 -1.90 1.20
C VAL A 397 27.50 -1.73 2.69
N ALA A 398 28.21 -2.43 3.59
CA ALA A 398 27.97 -2.31 5.02
C ALA A 398 28.29 -0.90 5.54
N VAL A 399 29.41 -0.31 5.13
CA VAL A 399 29.82 1.03 5.55
C VAL A 399 28.86 2.08 4.99
N GLU A 400 28.47 1.93 3.73
CA GLU A 400 27.53 2.87 3.10
C GLU A 400 26.15 2.82 3.75
N ALA A 401 25.61 1.63 4.01
CA ALA A 401 24.34 1.47 4.71
C ALA A 401 24.40 2.01 6.15
N ALA A 402 25.51 1.77 6.87
CA ALA A 402 25.68 2.31 8.22
C ALA A 402 25.82 3.84 8.22
N ARG A 403 26.46 4.44 7.21
CA ARG A 403 26.50 5.92 7.05
C ARG A 403 25.11 6.52 6.84
N ARG A 404 24.20 5.75 6.27
CA ARG A 404 22.77 6.12 6.12
C ARG A 404 21.94 5.93 7.38
N GLY A 405 22.56 5.48 8.48
CA GLY A 405 21.87 5.25 9.75
C GLY A 405 21.27 3.85 9.92
N LEU A 406 21.46 2.94 8.95
CA LEU A 406 20.93 1.59 9.02
C LEU A 406 21.73 0.71 9.98
N THR A 407 21.05 -0.22 10.61
CA THR A 407 21.66 -1.31 11.38
C THR A 407 21.96 -2.47 10.45
N VAL A 408 23.24 -2.65 10.13
CA VAL A 408 23.71 -3.72 9.27
C VAL A 408 24.18 -4.91 10.12
N VAL A 409 23.73 -6.09 9.80
CA VAL A 409 24.20 -7.34 10.42
C VAL A 409 24.96 -8.14 9.38
N ARG A 410 26.26 -8.30 9.59
CA ARG A 410 27.08 -9.15 8.75
C ARG A 410 27.25 -10.52 9.39
N VAL A 411 26.76 -11.55 8.71
CA VAL A 411 26.84 -12.95 9.15
C VAL A 411 27.93 -13.67 8.41
N SER A 412 28.86 -14.26 9.13
CA SER A 412 29.93 -15.09 8.56
C SER A 412 29.99 -16.44 9.25
N VAL A 413 30.57 -17.42 8.54
CA VAL A 413 30.94 -18.73 9.11
C VAL A 413 32.37 -18.63 9.62
N TYR A 414 32.55 -18.85 10.92
CA TYR A 414 33.88 -19.01 11.54
C TYR A 414 34.04 -20.43 11.95
#